data_c48843a0601161b606695d3c1e4c9e93
#
_entry.id   c48843a0601161b606695d3c1e4c9e93
#
_cell.length_a   1.000
_cell.length_b   1.000
_cell.length_c   1.000
_cell.angle_alpha   90.00
_cell.angle_beta   90.00
_cell.angle_gamma   90.00
#
_symmetry.space_group_name_H-M   'P 1'
#
loop_
_entity.id
_entity.type
_entity.pdbx_description
1 polymer ?
#
loop_
_entity_poly.entity_id
_entity_poly.type
_entity_poly.pdbx_seq_one_letter_code
_entity_poly.pdbx_strand_id
1 'polypeptide(L)' 'MNDKNYEIKEKILSLPKENETDVYHKELNVISWYGKPDKLDIRGWSDDHSKMTKGISLSKDEFIEIARAGLEKLGGKE' A
#
# COMPACT_ATOMS: atom_id res chain seq x y z
N MET A 1 19.63 -15.87 -1.47
CA MET A 1 19.40 -15.16 -1.97
C MET A 1 18.29 -14.56 -1.94
N ASN A 2 18.11 -13.69 -1.93
CA ASN A 2 17.03 -13.17 -1.81
C ASN A 2 16.57 -12.68 -3.00
N ASP A 3 15.62 -13.14 -3.47
CA ASP A 3 15.14 -12.75 -4.64
C ASP A 3 14.12 -11.73 -4.54
N LYS A 4 14.18 -10.88 -3.55
CA LYS A 4 13.24 -9.91 -3.45
C LYS A 4 13.34 -8.97 -4.58
N ASN A 5 12.28 -8.77 -5.29
CA ASN A 5 12.22 -7.82 -6.37
C ASN A 5 11.73 -6.47 -5.91
N TYR A 6 11.65 -6.25 -4.62
CA TYR A 6 11.13 -5.02 -4.08
C TYR A 6 11.72 -4.76 -2.70
N GLU A 7 11.60 -3.52 -2.27
CA GLU A 7 12.05 -3.17 -0.94
C GLU A 7 11.03 -2.21 -0.34
N ILE A 8 10.51 -2.54 0.83
CA ILE A 8 9.58 -1.64 1.53
C ILE A 8 10.44 -0.61 2.23
N LYS A 9 10.35 0.63 1.75
CA LYS A 9 11.18 1.70 2.29
C LYS A 9 10.55 2.31 3.54
N GLU A 10 9.24 2.32 3.59
CA GLU A 10 8.57 2.91 4.74
C GLU A 10 7.15 2.40 4.82
N LYS A 11 6.69 2.06 6.00
CA LYS A 11 5.31 1.68 6.21
C LYS A 11 4.56 2.91 6.65
N ILE A 12 3.51 3.27 5.94
CA ILE A 12 2.74 4.45 6.28
C ILE A 12 1.52 4.10 7.08
N LEU A 13 0.78 3.07 6.64
CA LEU A 13 -0.46 2.72 7.31
C LEU A 13 -0.78 1.26 7.13
N SER A 14 -1.26 0.63 8.17
CA SER A 14 -1.70 -0.74 8.11
C SER A 14 -3.13 -0.75 8.63
N LEU A 15 -4.06 -1.24 7.81
CA LEU A 15 -5.46 -1.30 8.22
C LEU A 15 -5.76 -2.65 8.85
N PRO A 16 -6.72 -2.72 9.77
CA PRO A 16 -7.03 -4.00 10.41
C PRO A 16 -7.72 -4.93 9.42
N LYS A 17 -7.66 -6.20 9.68
CA LYS A 17 -8.36 -7.18 8.89
C LYS A 17 -9.86 -6.96 9.07
N GLU A 18 -10.63 -7.25 8.01
CA GLU A 18 -12.06 -7.12 8.13
C GLU A 18 -12.64 -8.29 8.92
N ASN A 19 -12.00 -9.46 8.81
CA ASN A 19 -12.41 -10.62 9.58
C ASN A 19 -11.18 -11.25 10.17
N GLU A 20 -11.29 -11.82 11.33
CA GLU A 20 -10.13 -12.43 11.96
C GLU A 20 -9.55 -13.56 11.15
N THR A 21 -10.37 -14.19 10.33
CA THR A 21 -9.90 -15.32 9.53
C THR A 21 -9.23 -14.89 8.24
N ASP A 22 -9.23 -13.59 7.92
CA ASP A 22 -8.60 -13.15 6.69
C ASP A 22 -7.09 -13.34 6.78
N VAL A 23 -6.50 -13.74 5.67
CA VAL A 23 -5.05 -13.91 5.60
C VAL A 23 -4.38 -12.56 5.40
N TYR A 24 -5.06 -11.64 4.72
CA TYR A 24 -4.46 -10.37 4.32
C TYR A 24 -5.12 -9.18 4.99
N HIS A 25 -4.33 -8.16 5.19
CA HIS A 25 -4.84 -6.85 5.59
C HIS A 25 -4.22 -5.82 4.66
N LYS A 26 -4.87 -4.71 4.45
CA LYS A 26 -4.37 -3.72 3.49
C LYS A 26 -3.36 -2.80 4.13
N GLU A 27 -2.38 -2.43 3.35
CA GLU A 27 -1.34 -1.51 3.81
C GLU A 27 -1.03 -0.48 2.73
N LEU A 28 -0.60 0.67 3.19
CA LEU A 28 -0.08 1.70 2.34
C LEU A 28 1.39 1.84 2.71
N ASN A 29 2.26 1.58 1.76
CA ASN A 29 3.70 1.59 1.98
C ASN A 29 4.40 2.37 0.90
N VAL A 30 5.63 2.78 1.17
CA VAL A 30 6.51 3.29 0.12
C VAL A 30 7.37 2.12 -0.30
N ILE A 31 7.30 1.75 -1.56
CA ILE A 31 8.02 0.58 -2.05
C ILE A 31 8.84 0.95 -3.28
N SER A 32 10.04 0.39 -3.33
CA SER A 32 10.88 0.48 -4.53
C SER A 32 10.81 -0.88 -5.20
N TRP A 33 10.29 -0.91 -6.42
CA TRP A 33 10.18 -2.15 -7.18
C TRP A 33 11.37 -2.27 -8.13
N TYR A 34 12.06 -3.39 -8.06
CA TYR A 34 13.16 -3.68 -8.97
C TYR A 34 14.19 -2.54 -9.03
N GLY A 35 14.44 -1.91 -7.89
CA GLY A 35 15.40 -0.83 -7.84
C GLY A 35 14.95 0.48 -8.48
N LYS A 36 13.66 0.55 -8.86
CA LYS A 36 13.14 1.77 -9.47
C LYS A 36 12.81 2.79 -8.40
N PRO A 37 12.53 4.02 -8.81
CA PRO A 37 12.20 5.05 -7.83
C PRO A 37 11.02 4.65 -6.96
N ASP A 38 11.00 5.15 -5.74
CA ASP A 38 9.97 4.80 -4.77
C ASP A 38 8.59 5.20 -5.24
N LYS A 39 7.61 4.37 -4.91
CA LYS A 39 6.23 4.66 -5.20
C LYS A 39 5.37 4.33 -4.00
N LEU A 40 4.19 4.91 -3.97
CA LEU A 40 3.23 4.59 -2.93
C LEU A 40 2.48 3.36 -3.39
N ASP A 41 2.33 2.40 -2.50
CA ASP A 41 1.77 1.11 -2.87
C ASP A 41 0.66 0.72 -1.91
N ILE A 42 -0.47 0.31 -2.48
CA ILE A 42 -1.61 -0.13 -1.70
C ILE A 42 -1.91 -1.56 -2.10
N ARG A 43 -1.80 -2.48 -1.15
CA ARG A 43 -2.14 -3.88 -1.41
C ARG A 43 -2.32 -4.61 -0.10
N GLY A 44 -2.78 -5.85 -0.19
CA GLY A 44 -2.90 -6.69 0.98
C GLY A 44 -1.61 -7.42 1.28
N TRP A 45 -1.32 -7.58 2.55
CA TRP A 45 -0.13 -8.29 2.99
C TRP A 45 -0.51 -9.28 4.08
N SER A 46 0.17 -10.42 4.09
CA SER A 46 -0.01 -11.36 5.18
C SER A 46 0.67 -10.78 6.41
N ASP A 47 0.36 -11.30 7.58
CA ASP A 47 0.89 -10.74 8.82
C ASP A 47 2.42 -10.75 8.85
N ASP A 48 3.03 -11.79 8.32
CA ASP A 48 4.48 -11.87 8.32
C ASP A 48 5.09 -11.33 7.04
N HIS A 49 4.29 -10.73 6.18
CA HIS A 49 4.73 -10.15 4.90
C HIS A 49 5.37 -11.14 3.95
N SER A 50 5.09 -12.43 4.15
CA SER A 50 5.62 -13.43 3.22
C SER A 50 4.77 -13.54 1.96
N LYS A 51 3.52 -13.05 2.02
CA LYS A 51 2.62 -13.10 0.87
C LYS A 51 1.95 -11.75 0.69
N MET A 52 1.60 -11.46 -0.54
CA MET A 52 0.91 -10.21 -0.86
C MET A 52 -0.09 -10.44 -1.95
N THR A 53 -1.08 -9.57 -2.05
CA THR A 53 -2.04 -9.64 -3.12
C THR A 53 -1.61 -8.72 -4.24
N LYS A 54 -2.37 -8.72 -5.33
CA LYS A 54 -2.16 -7.72 -6.33
C LYS A 54 -2.54 -6.39 -5.73
N GLY A 55 -1.93 -5.36 -6.18
CA GLY A 55 -2.21 -4.03 -5.65
C GLY A 55 -1.94 -2.98 -6.69
N ILE A 56 -1.80 -1.76 -6.25
CA ILE A 56 -1.60 -0.65 -7.15
C ILE A 56 -0.46 0.19 -6.62
N SER A 57 0.42 0.61 -7.52
CA SER A 57 1.51 1.50 -7.16
C SER A 57 1.26 2.83 -7.83
N LEU A 58 1.44 3.91 -7.10
CA LEU A 58 1.14 5.25 -7.58
C LEU A 58 2.31 6.16 -7.33
N SER A 59 2.50 7.12 -8.21
CA SER A 59 3.47 8.16 -7.94
C SER A 59 2.90 9.04 -6.83
N LYS A 60 3.74 9.87 -6.24
CA LYS A 60 3.29 10.77 -5.21
C LYS A 60 2.17 11.66 -5.72
N ASP A 61 2.32 12.22 -6.93
CA ASP A 61 1.31 13.12 -7.47
C ASP A 61 0.01 12.39 -7.76
N GLU A 62 0.10 11.16 -8.26
CA GLU A 62 -1.10 10.36 -8.51
C GLU A 62 -1.84 10.10 -7.21
N PHE A 63 -1.10 9.76 -6.17
CA PHE A 63 -1.72 9.46 -4.90
C PHE A 63 -2.42 10.69 -4.33
N ILE A 64 -1.77 11.85 -4.42
CA ILE A 64 -2.36 13.08 -3.91
C ILE A 64 -3.66 13.40 -4.62
N GLU A 65 -3.68 13.25 -5.95
CA GLU A 65 -4.88 13.53 -6.72
C GLU A 65 -6.03 12.60 -6.37
N ILE A 66 -5.72 11.32 -6.24
CA ILE A 66 -6.75 10.34 -5.91
C ILE A 66 -7.27 10.58 -4.50
N ALA A 67 -6.39 10.83 -3.56
CA ALA A 67 -6.80 11.03 -2.18
C ALA A 67 -7.65 12.29 -2.06
N ARG A 68 -7.25 13.35 -2.75
CA ARG A 68 -7.99 14.59 -2.70
C ARG A 68 -9.40 14.41 -3.26
N ALA A 69 -9.51 13.73 -4.41
CA ALA A 69 -10.80 13.51 -5.03
C ALA A 69 -11.70 12.67 -4.13
N GLY A 70 -11.12 11.64 -3.51
CA GLY A 70 -11.89 10.79 -2.61
C GLY A 70 -12.38 11.53 -1.39
N LEU A 71 -11.52 12.34 -0.81
CA LEU A 71 -11.91 13.11 0.37
C LEU A 71 -13.00 14.12 0.04
N GLU A 72 -12.87 14.77 -1.12
CA GLU A 72 -13.91 15.71 -1.53
C GLU A 72 -15.24 15.03 -1.69
N LYS A 73 -15.25 13.87 -2.31
CA LYS A 73 -16.49 13.15 -2.57
C LYS A 73 -17.14 12.72 -1.28
N LEU A 74 -16.35 12.36 -0.28
CA LEU A 74 -16.87 11.86 0.98
C LEU A 74 -17.15 12.97 1.98
N GLY A 75 -17.00 14.21 1.59
CA GLY A 75 -17.24 15.29 2.50
C GLY A 75 -15.98 15.92 3.04
N GLY A 76 -14.87 15.22 2.90
CA GLY A 76 -13.59 15.79 3.19
C GLY A 76 -13.26 16.33 4.52
N LYS A 77 -14.15 16.27 5.47
CA LYS A 77 -13.80 16.83 6.66
C LYS A 77 -13.64 15.91 7.59
N GLU A 78 -12.94 15.88 8.14
CA GLU A 78 -12.83 15.07 8.97
C GLU A 78 -12.81 15.08 9.75
#